data_8705be5908357fdd80ff0154e2494278
#
_entry.id   8705be5908357fdd80ff0154e2494278
#
_cell.length_a   1.000
_cell.length_b   1.000
_cell.length_c   1.000
_cell.angle_alpha   90.00
_cell.angle_beta   90.00
_cell.angle_gamma   90.00
#
_symmetry.space_group_name_H-M   'P 1'
#
loop_
_entity.id
_entity.type
_entity.pdbx_description
1 polymer ?
#
loop_
_entity_poly.entity_id
_entity_poly.type
_entity_poly.pdbx_seq_one_letter_code
_entity_poly.pdbx_strand_id
1 'polypeptide(L)'
;MDNKLFLTELEKLLQKMDYETALVKNEEQPQLGDTLRAMVPVDDAGNRVLLDVMAFPYSEHSLLVQIYSTMIAEIGPGYEALKEMLLDWNLTCPIGAFGIYRQGRQFYHKYNYLLPTDGDEKELAAEVFYVIHLARDVIAEIFPDAVRLSGHD
;
A
#
# COMPACT_ATOMS: atom_id res chain seq x y z
N MET A 1 -18.36 -7.60 -10.27
CA MET A 1 -17.83 -6.29 -9.82
C MET A 1 -16.94 -5.70 -10.91
N ASP A 2 -17.10 -4.41 -11.17
CA ASP A 2 -16.28 -3.66 -12.12
C ASP A 2 -15.05 -3.10 -11.39
N ASN A 3 -13.86 -3.62 -11.72
CA ASN A 3 -12.61 -3.22 -11.06
C ASN A 3 -12.30 -1.74 -11.24
N LYS A 4 -12.59 -1.20 -12.41
CA LYS A 4 -12.34 0.22 -12.68
C LYS A 4 -13.26 1.11 -11.87
N LEU A 5 -14.52 0.74 -11.76
CA LEU A 5 -15.48 1.45 -10.94
C LEU A 5 -15.10 1.36 -9.46
N PHE A 6 -14.69 0.19 -8.99
CA PHE A 6 -14.19 -0.01 -7.63
C PHE A 6 -13.02 0.94 -7.31
N LEU A 7 -12.00 0.97 -8.16
CA LEU A 7 -10.85 1.86 -7.96
C LEU A 7 -11.24 3.33 -8.04
N THR A 8 -12.18 3.69 -8.91
CA THR A 8 -12.68 5.07 -9.03
C THR A 8 -13.43 5.50 -7.76
N GLU A 9 -14.27 4.62 -7.21
CA GLU A 9 -14.97 4.93 -5.95
C GLU A 9 -13.99 5.05 -4.78
N LEU A 10 -12.96 4.21 -4.74
CA LEU A 10 -11.90 4.31 -3.73
C LEU A 10 -11.13 5.63 -3.88
N GLU A 11 -10.80 6.01 -5.12
CA GLU A 11 -10.11 7.28 -5.39
C GLU A 11 -10.90 8.48 -4.85
N LYS A 12 -12.20 8.49 -5.06
CA LYS A 12 -13.07 9.56 -4.54
C LYS A 12 -12.97 9.69 -3.02
N LEU A 13 -12.94 8.56 -2.31
CA LEU A 13 -12.80 8.55 -0.85
C LEU A 13 -11.45 9.12 -0.41
N LEU A 14 -10.37 8.75 -1.09
CA LEU A 14 -9.03 9.25 -0.80
C LEU A 14 -8.92 10.75 -1.10
N GLN A 15 -9.53 11.22 -2.18
CA GLN A 15 -9.55 12.63 -2.55
C GLN A 15 -10.30 13.50 -1.51
N LYS A 16 -11.31 12.96 -0.85
CA LYS A 16 -12.00 13.64 0.26
C LYS A 16 -11.09 13.88 1.47
N MET A 17 -10.01 13.13 1.57
CA MET A 17 -8.97 13.33 2.59
C MET A 17 -7.87 14.30 2.12
N ASP A 18 -8.04 14.92 0.97
CA ASP A 18 -7.06 15.78 0.32
C ASP A 18 -5.77 15.08 -0.06
N TYR A 19 -5.82 13.77 -0.28
CA TYR A 19 -4.65 13.03 -0.78
C TYR A 19 -4.52 13.19 -2.28
N GLU A 20 -3.29 13.38 -2.75
CA GLU A 20 -2.98 13.35 -4.18
C GLU A 20 -3.15 11.93 -4.70
N THR A 21 -3.94 11.76 -5.75
CA THR A 21 -4.23 10.45 -6.33
C THR A 21 -4.07 10.46 -7.84
N ALA A 22 -3.85 9.28 -8.42
CA ALA A 22 -3.84 9.04 -9.85
C ALA A 22 -4.22 7.60 -10.16
N LEU A 23 -5.01 7.39 -11.22
CA LEU A 23 -5.22 6.07 -11.78
C LEU A 23 -4.18 5.86 -12.89
N VAL A 24 -3.31 4.88 -12.69
CA VAL A 24 -2.21 4.57 -13.61
C VAL A 24 -2.53 3.30 -14.39
N LYS A 25 -2.52 3.40 -15.70
CA LYS A 25 -2.75 2.24 -16.57
C LYS A 25 -1.53 1.34 -16.59
N ASN A 26 -1.77 0.03 -16.51
CA ASN A 26 -0.73 -0.97 -16.68
C ASN A 26 -0.59 -1.28 -18.17
N GLU A 27 0.27 -0.54 -18.86
CA GLU A 27 0.47 -0.67 -20.31
C GLU A 27 1.19 -1.95 -20.69
N GLU A 28 2.09 -2.44 -19.84
CA GLU A 28 2.86 -3.67 -20.09
C GLU A 28 2.03 -4.93 -19.91
N GLN A 29 1.13 -4.91 -18.92
CA GLN A 29 0.26 -6.05 -18.59
C GLN A 29 -1.18 -5.56 -18.38
N PRO A 30 -1.88 -5.17 -19.46
CA PRO A 30 -3.24 -4.60 -19.34
C PRO A 30 -4.23 -5.52 -18.63
N GLN A 31 -4.00 -6.83 -18.63
CA GLN A 31 -4.84 -7.80 -17.97
C GLN A 31 -4.83 -7.68 -16.44
N LEU A 32 -3.81 -7.05 -15.87
CA LEU A 32 -3.73 -6.80 -14.41
C LEU A 32 -4.55 -5.59 -13.98
N GLY A 33 -5.10 -4.84 -14.94
CA GLY A 33 -5.90 -3.65 -14.66
C GLY A 33 -5.07 -2.44 -14.24
N ASP A 34 -5.77 -1.40 -13.84
CA ASP A 34 -5.16 -0.13 -13.42
C ASP A 34 -4.66 -0.21 -11.98
N THR A 35 -3.72 0.68 -11.65
CA THR A 35 -3.24 0.88 -10.28
C THR A 35 -3.76 2.22 -9.78
N LEU A 36 -4.41 2.24 -8.63
CA LEU A 36 -4.72 3.48 -7.93
C LEU A 36 -3.54 3.87 -7.06
N ARG A 37 -2.96 5.00 -7.37
CA ARG A 37 -1.80 5.54 -6.66
C ARG A 37 -2.21 6.72 -5.79
N ALA A 38 -1.69 6.79 -4.57
CA ALA A 38 -1.97 7.89 -3.65
C ALA A 38 -0.74 8.25 -2.82
N MET A 39 -0.58 9.53 -2.51
CA MET A 39 0.41 9.99 -1.55
C MET A 39 -0.30 10.14 -0.20
N VAL A 40 0.11 9.36 0.79
CA VAL A 40 -0.57 9.28 2.10
C VAL A 40 0.34 9.81 3.19
N PRO A 41 -0.09 10.84 3.95
CA PRO A 41 0.72 11.38 5.04
C PRO A 41 0.83 10.37 6.19
N VAL A 42 2.03 10.27 6.77
CA VAL A 42 2.33 9.35 7.87
C VAL A 42 2.69 10.06 9.17
N ASP A 43 2.89 11.38 9.14
CA ASP A 43 3.16 12.19 10.31
C ASP A 43 2.72 13.65 10.09
N ASP A 44 2.86 14.48 11.13
CA ASP A 44 2.52 15.89 11.07
C ASP A 44 3.65 16.75 10.47
N ALA A 45 4.82 16.16 10.21
CA ALA A 45 5.97 16.86 9.62
C ALA A 45 5.92 16.92 8.09
N GLY A 46 4.89 16.35 7.48
CA GLY A 46 4.70 16.36 6.03
C GLY A 46 5.30 15.16 5.31
N ASN A 47 5.80 14.16 6.03
CA ASN A 47 6.27 12.93 5.41
C ASN A 47 5.10 12.12 4.88
N ARG A 48 5.27 11.59 3.66
CA ARG A 48 4.24 10.80 2.96
C ARG A 48 4.84 9.52 2.44
N VAL A 49 3.99 8.50 2.29
CA VAL A 49 4.34 7.25 1.62
C VAL A 49 3.56 7.14 0.32
N LEU A 50 4.17 6.48 -0.65
CA LEU A 50 3.52 6.17 -1.92
C LEU A 50 2.74 4.88 -1.77
N LEU A 51 1.43 4.96 -1.91
CA LEU A 51 0.53 3.82 -1.77
C LEU A 51 -0.04 3.45 -3.13
N ASP A 52 0.08 2.18 -3.49
CA ASP A 52 -0.49 1.62 -4.70
C ASP A 52 -1.53 0.56 -4.34
N VAL A 53 -2.73 0.68 -4.92
CA VAL A 53 -3.80 -0.31 -4.77
C VAL A 53 -4.08 -0.94 -6.12
N MET A 54 -3.99 -2.26 -6.17
CA MET A 54 -4.33 -3.05 -7.35
C MET A 54 -5.41 -4.06 -6.98
N ALA A 55 -6.32 -4.33 -7.92
CA ALA A 55 -7.33 -5.37 -7.79
C ALA A 55 -7.36 -6.17 -9.08
N PHE A 56 -7.16 -7.47 -8.97
CA PHE A 56 -7.15 -8.34 -10.15
C PHE A 56 -7.78 -9.70 -9.84
N PRO A 57 -8.32 -10.40 -10.86
CA PRO A 57 -8.96 -11.70 -10.66
C PRO A 57 -8.00 -12.72 -10.05
N TYR A 58 -8.41 -13.37 -8.98
CA TYR A 58 -7.66 -14.45 -8.33
C TYR A 58 -8.33 -15.81 -8.58
N SER A 59 -9.65 -15.85 -8.51
CA SER A 59 -10.44 -17.01 -8.83
C SER A 59 -11.77 -16.57 -9.45
N GLU A 60 -12.63 -17.53 -9.81
CA GLU A 60 -13.96 -17.24 -10.35
C GLU A 60 -14.79 -16.35 -9.42
N HIS A 61 -14.61 -16.50 -8.11
CA HIS A 61 -15.42 -15.82 -7.11
C HIS A 61 -14.66 -14.78 -6.28
N SER A 62 -13.36 -14.58 -6.57
CA SER A 62 -12.52 -13.74 -5.73
C SER A 62 -11.64 -12.79 -6.55
N LEU A 63 -11.54 -11.56 -6.05
CA LEU A 63 -10.52 -10.60 -6.46
C LEU A 63 -9.43 -10.54 -5.41
N LEU A 64 -8.19 -10.51 -5.83
CA LEU A 64 -7.08 -10.19 -4.96
C LEU A 64 -6.89 -8.68 -4.96
N VAL A 65 -6.99 -8.07 -3.78
CA VAL A 65 -6.65 -6.66 -3.59
C VAL A 65 -5.27 -6.61 -2.93
N GLN A 66 -4.37 -5.88 -3.57
CA GLN A 66 -3.03 -5.63 -3.02
C GLN A 66 -2.90 -4.15 -2.67
N ILE A 67 -2.57 -3.89 -1.40
CA ILE A 67 -2.23 -2.55 -0.91
C ILE A 67 -0.73 -2.56 -0.66
N TYR A 68 0.01 -1.84 -1.51
CA TYR A 68 1.48 -1.80 -1.47
C TYR A 68 1.92 -0.38 -1.15
N SER A 69 2.63 -0.21 -0.03
CA SER A 69 3.09 1.10 0.41
C SER A 69 4.61 1.15 0.36
N THR A 70 5.15 2.04 -0.47
CA THR A 70 6.59 2.31 -0.52
C THR A 70 6.94 3.27 0.59
N MET A 71 7.64 2.78 1.61
CA MET A 71 8.06 3.58 2.76
C MET A 71 9.39 4.28 2.50
N ILE A 72 10.34 3.58 1.91
CA ILE A 72 11.64 4.13 1.52
C ILE A 72 11.90 3.66 0.09
N ALA A 73 12.01 4.61 -0.84
CA ALA A 73 12.17 4.31 -2.26
C ALA A 73 13.54 3.70 -2.57
N GLU A 74 14.58 4.12 -1.85
CA GLU A 74 15.93 3.58 -1.97
C GLU A 74 16.60 3.58 -0.60
N ILE A 75 16.83 2.38 -0.05
CA ILE A 75 17.46 2.22 1.27
C ILE A 75 18.92 2.67 1.18
N GLY A 76 19.32 3.48 2.16
CA GLY A 76 20.69 3.96 2.29
C GLY A 76 21.64 2.93 2.85
N PRO A 77 22.77 3.37 3.46
CA PRO A 77 23.80 2.45 3.96
C PRO A 77 23.34 1.54 5.10
N GLY A 78 22.20 1.84 5.73
CA GLY A 78 21.62 1.02 6.81
C GLY A 78 20.83 -0.20 6.36
N TYR A 79 21.03 -0.70 5.15
CA TYR A 79 20.29 -1.84 4.58
C TYR A 79 20.28 -3.07 5.51
N GLU A 80 21.43 -3.47 6.02
CA GLU A 80 21.51 -4.65 6.89
C GLU A 80 20.82 -4.43 8.24
N ALA A 81 20.88 -3.23 8.80
CA ALA A 81 20.16 -2.89 10.03
C ALA A 81 18.65 -2.97 9.84
N LEU A 82 18.11 -2.46 8.72
CA LEU A 82 16.70 -2.59 8.39
C LEU A 82 16.28 -4.05 8.22
N LYS A 83 17.09 -4.80 7.51
CA LYS A 83 16.84 -6.22 7.26
C LYS A 83 16.73 -7.02 8.57
N GLU A 84 17.58 -6.74 9.54
CA GLU A 84 17.52 -7.40 10.85
C GLU A 84 16.25 -7.04 11.61
N MET A 85 15.76 -5.81 11.51
CA MET A 85 14.55 -5.36 12.20
C MET A 85 13.25 -5.93 11.62
N LEU A 86 13.27 -6.41 10.38
CA LEU A 86 12.06 -6.95 9.75
C LEU A 86 11.41 -8.06 10.56
N LEU A 87 12.22 -8.93 11.13
CA LEU A 87 11.71 -10.06 11.91
C LEU A 87 10.91 -9.58 13.13
N ASP A 88 11.46 -8.61 13.85
CA ASP A 88 10.82 -8.04 15.04
C ASP A 88 9.57 -7.24 14.69
N TRP A 89 9.65 -6.38 13.68
CA TRP A 89 8.49 -5.58 13.26
C TRP A 89 7.34 -6.44 12.74
N ASN A 90 7.64 -7.49 11.97
CA ASN A 90 6.61 -8.40 11.47
C ASN A 90 6.00 -9.28 12.54
N LEU A 91 6.72 -9.54 13.62
CA LEU A 91 6.20 -10.33 14.73
C LEU A 91 4.98 -9.67 15.38
N THR A 92 4.96 -8.35 15.46
CA THR A 92 3.88 -7.58 16.09
C THR A 92 2.99 -6.81 15.10
N CYS A 93 3.25 -6.93 13.79
CA CYS A 93 2.47 -6.25 12.77
C CYS A 93 1.05 -6.85 12.69
N PRO A 94 -0.01 -6.08 13.00
CA PRO A 94 -1.36 -6.64 13.05
C PRO A 94 -1.96 -6.93 11.67
N ILE A 95 -1.54 -6.22 10.63
CA ILE A 95 -2.02 -6.44 9.27
C ILE A 95 -0.86 -6.31 8.28
N GLY A 96 -0.87 -7.18 7.27
CA GLY A 96 0.16 -7.18 6.24
C GLY A 96 1.54 -7.54 6.77
N ALA A 97 2.57 -7.12 6.05
CA ALA A 97 3.96 -7.38 6.41
C ALA A 97 4.87 -6.31 5.82
N PHE A 98 5.94 -6.01 6.55
CA PHE A 98 7.04 -5.21 6.04
C PHE A 98 8.01 -6.09 5.26
N GLY A 99 8.65 -5.53 4.25
CA GLY A 99 9.61 -6.25 3.45
C GLY A 99 10.60 -5.34 2.75
N ILE A 100 11.60 -5.96 2.15
CA ILE A 100 12.60 -5.29 1.32
C ILE A 100 12.58 -5.91 -0.06
N TYR A 101 12.37 -5.08 -1.08
CA TYR A 101 12.52 -5.47 -2.48
C TYR A 101 13.99 -5.28 -2.86
N ARG A 102 14.72 -6.39 -2.97
CA ARG A 102 16.19 -6.38 -3.08
C ARG A 102 16.70 -5.66 -4.31
N GLN A 103 16.08 -5.87 -5.47
CA GLN A 103 16.54 -5.29 -6.74
C GLN A 103 16.48 -3.76 -6.73
N GLY A 104 15.39 -3.19 -6.19
CA GLY A 104 15.21 -1.75 -6.09
C GLY A 104 15.66 -1.16 -4.76
N ARG A 105 16.12 -1.98 -3.81
CA ARG A 105 16.47 -1.56 -2.44
C ARG A 105 15.34 -0.77 -1.79
N GLN A 106 14.10 -1.22 -2.01
CA GLN A 106 12.89 -0.55 -1.57
C GLN A 106 12.39 -1.17 -0.26
N PHE A 107 12.06 -0.36 0.72
CA PHE A 107 11.41 -0.79 1.96
C PHE A 107 9.92 -0.53 1.85
N TYR A 108 9.10 -1.55 2.07
CA TYR A 108 7.67 -1.48 1.83
C TYR A 108 6.85 -2.13 2.95
N HIS A 109 5.57 -1.80 2.98
CA HIS A 109 4.53 -2.56 3.67
C HIS A 109 3.53 -3.06 2.62
N LYS A 110 3.14 -4.34 2.70
CA LYS A 110 2.21 -4.95 1.75
C LYS A 110 1.13 -5.73 2.48
N TYR A 111 -0.10 -5.53 2.06
CA TYR A 111 -1.24 -6.28 2.54
C TYR A 111 -2.07 -6.76 1.35
N ASN A 112 -2.25 -8.09 1.28
CA ASN A 112 -3.08 -8.73 0.26
C ASN A 112 -4.28 -9.37 0.93
N TYR A 113 -5.47 -9.21 0.35
CA TYR A 113 -6.64 -9.91 0.81
C TYR A 113 -7.64 -10.12 -0.32
N LEU A 114 -8.61 -11.00 -0.09
CA LEU A 114 -9.58 -11.38 -1.09
C LEU A 114 -10.90 -10.66 -0.87
N LEU A 115 -11.48 -10.16 -1.97
CA LEU A 115 -12.83 -9.61 -2.01
C LEU A 115 -13.71 -10.47 -2.91
N PRO A 116 -15.03 -10.55 -2.62
CA PRO A 116 -15.96 -11.27 -3.50
C PRO A 116 -16.15 -10.52 -4.82
N THR A 117 -16.25 -11.25 -5.93
CA THR A 117 -16.47 -10.67 -7.26
C THR A 117 -17.89 -10.15 -7.47
N ASP A 118 -18.84 -10.56 -6.63
CA ASP A 118 -20.24 -10.15 -6.68
C ASP A 118 -20.59 -9.00 -5.70
N GLY A 119 -19.56 -8.39 -5.10
CA GLY A 119 -19.75 -7.30 -4.16
C GLY A 119 -20.12 -5.98 -4.83
N ASP A 120 -20.69 -5.07 -4.05
CA ASP A 120 -20.99 -3.70 -4.47
C ASP A 120 -19.71 -2.86 -4.43
N GLU A 121 -19.39 -2.16 -5.51
CA GLU A 121 -18.14 -1.40 -5.65
C GLU A 121 -17.98 -0.32 -4.59
N LYS A 122 -19.05 0.36 -4.22
CA LYS A 122 -18.99 1.43 -3.21
C LYS A 122 -18.75 0.88 -1.81
N GLU A 123 -19.44 -0.21 -1.48
CA GLU A 123 -19.30 -0.87 -0.17
C GLU A 123 -17.88 -1.43 -0.02
N LEU A 124 -17.38 -2.10 -1.05
CA LEU A 124 -16.03 -2.66 -1.03
C LEU A 124 -14.95 -1.56 -1.03
N ALA A 125 -15.18 -0.46 -1.75
CA ALA A 125 -14.28 0.69 -1.70
C ALA A 125 -14.20 1.31 -0.30
N ALA A 126 -15.34 1.41 0.40
CA ALA A 126 -15.37 1.90 1.78
C ALA A 126 -14.60 0.98 2.73
N GLU A 127 -14.72 -0.33 2.54
CA GLU A 127 -13.97 -1.33 3.31
C GLU A 127 -12.47 -1.19 3.08
N VAL A 128 -12.04 -1.12 1.82
CA VAL A 128 -10.62 -0.96 1.47
C VAL A 128 -10.07 0.37 1.97
N PHE A 129 -10.86 1.44 1.89
CA PHE A 129 -10.50 2.74 2.43
C PHE A 129 -10.19 2.65 3.93
N TYR A 130 -11.02 1.94 4.69
CA TYR A 130 -10.78 1.71 6.11
C TYR A 130 -9.48 0.92 6.35
N VAL A 131 -9.27 -0.14 5.57
CA VAL A 131 -8.05 -0.97 5.65
C VAL A 131 -6.80 -0.16 5.33
N ILE A 132 -6.87 0.74 4.35
CA ILE A 132 -5.76 1.64 4.02
C ILE A 132 -5.35 2.48 5.23
N HIS A 133 -6.31 2.97 6.00
CA HIS A 133 -6.01 3.79 7.19
C HIS A 133 -5.45 2.95 8.34
N LEU A 134 -5.90 1.70 8.50
CA LEU A 134 -5.27 0.77 9.45
C LEU A 134 -3.81 0.48 9.03
N ALA A 135 -3.56 0.24 7.76
CA ALA A 135 -2.20 0.04 7.25
C ALA A 135 -1.34 1.29 7.45
N ARG A 136 -1.90 2.48 7.20
CA ARG A 136 -1.21 3.75 7.44
C ARG A 136 -0.79 3.88 8.91
N ASP A 137 -1.64 3.54 9.86
CA ASP A 137 -1.32 3.62 11.27
C ASP A 137 -0.17 2.67 11.64
N VAL A 138 -0.17 1.47 11.10
CA VAL A 138 0.93 0.50 11.27
C VAL A 138 2.24 1.05 10.69
N ILE A 139 2.18 1.63 9.50
CA ILE A 139 3.34 2.25 8.82
C ILE A 139 3.86 3.43 9.63
N ALA A 140 2.97 4.31 10.09
CA ALA A 140 3.33 5.51 10.84
C ALA A 140 4.11 5.19 12.13
N GLU A 141 3.77 4.08 12.78
CA GLU A 141 4.47 3.65 13.99
C GLU A 141 5.93 3.27 13.72
N ILE A 142 6.20 2.62 12.60
CA ILE A 142 7.55 2.11 12.24
C ILE A 142 8.37 3.13 11.45
N PHE A 143 7.71 4.04 10.72
CA PHE A 143 8.34 4.94 9.75
C PHE A 143 9.53 5.72 10.30
N PRO A 144 9.47 6.38 11.49
CA PRO A 144 10.61 7.14 11.99
C PRO A 144 11.84 6.28 12.22
N ASP A 145 11.68 5.09 12.79
CA ASP A 145 12.78 4.17 13.05
C ASP A 145 13.35 3.61 11.74
N ALA A 146 12.49 3.30 10.77
CA ALA A 146 12.93 2.79 9.48
C ALA A 146 13.78 3.82 8.73
N VAL A 147 13.36 5.09 8.70
CA VAL A 147 14.11 6.17 8.05
C VAL A 147 15.46 6.37 8.74
N ARG A 148 15.47 6.41 10.07
CA ARG A 148 16.71 6.59 10.86
C ARG A 148 17.68 5.44 10.60
N LEU A 149 17.23 4.20 10.63
CA LEU A 149 18.05 3.01 10.39
C LEU A 149 18.56 2.93 8.96
N SER A 150 17.77 3.39 7.98
CA SER A 150 18.19 3.44 6.58
C SER A 150 19.43 4.29 6.36
N GLY A 151 19.69 5.28 7.21
CA GLY A 151 20.80 6.20 7.08
C GLY A 151 20.55 7.35 6.10
N HIS A 152 19.28 7.59 5.74
CA HIS A 152 18.85 8.81 5.06
C HIS A 152 18.36 9.82 6.09
N ASP A 153 18.87 11.02 5.99
CA ASP A 153 18.45 12.14 6.84
C ASP A 153 17.18 12.81 6.33
#